data_be15fab0e3094724e3666e1fbafd647b
#
_entry.id   be15fab0e3094724e3666e1fbafd647b
#
_cell.length_a   1.000
_cell.length_b   1.000
_cell.length_c   1.000
_cell.angle_alpha   90.00
_cell.angle_beta   90.00
_cell.angle_gamma   90.00
#
_symmetry.space_group_name_H-M   'P 1'
#
loop_
_entity.id
_entity.type
_entity.pdbx_description
1 polymer ?
#
loop_
_entity_poly.entity_id
_entity_poly.type
_entity_poly.pdbx_seq_one_letter_code
_entity_poly.pdbx_strand_id
1 'polypeptide(L)'
;MSELNLTPDKPYRKSARIVGDVLGKYHPHGDTAVYYAMVRMAQDFATRAPLVDGHGNFGSVDGDAPAAMRYTEAKMTKLSLELLRDIDKETVDFVPNFDESLKEPSVLPARFPNLLVNGSNGIAVGMATSIPPHNLGEVIDATIHLIDNEECSVEDLIQFVKGPDFPTSAIIMGKENITEAYRTGRGKVKVRARAYIEELAKGKQQIVVTEIPYQ
;
A
#
# COMPACT_ATOMS: atom_id res chain seq x y z
N MET A 1 -14.32 -4.87 -6.55
CA MET A 1 -14.49 -3.55 -7.21
C MET A 1 -14.47 -3.67 -8.73
N SER A 2 -13.59 -4.47 -9.33
CA SER A 2 -13.54 -4.69 -10.78
C SER A 2 -14.87 -5.22 -11.34
N GLU A 3 -15.42 -6.29 -10.79
CA GLU A 3 -16.74 -6.85 -11.20
C GLU A 3 -17.91 -5.86 -11.05
N LEU A 4 -17.81 -4.94 -10.10
CA LEU A 4 -18.79 -3.88 -9.92
C LEU A 4 -18.57 -2.71 -10.88
N ASN A 5 -17.57 -2.82 -11.77
CA ASN A 5 -17.16 -1.78 -12.72
C ASN A 5 -16.92 -0.41 -12.07
N LEU A 6 -16.24 -0.42 -10.89
CA LEU A 6 -15.93 0.78 -10.12
C LEU A 6 -14.59 1.37 -10.57
N THR A 7 -14.47 1.68 -11.85
CA THR A 7 -13.29 2.29 -12.46
C THR A 7 -13.17 3.77 -12.10
N PRO A 8 -11.99 4.40 -12.23
CA PRO A 8 -11.76 5.80 -11.84
C PRO A 8 -12.70 6.82 -12.49
N ASP A 9 -13.18 6.52 -13.69
CA ASP A 9 -14.12 7.35 -14.47
C ASP A 9 -15.58 7.22 -14.03
N LYS A 10 -15.89 6.23 -13.19
CA LYS A 10 -17.26 5.97 -12.73
C LYS A 10 -17.55 6.66 -11.40
N PRO A 11 -18.83 6.88 -11.08
CA PRO A 11 -19.24 7.39 -9.79
C PRO A 11 -18.80 6.46 -8.63
N TYR A 12 -18.55 7.04 -7.48
CA TYR A 12 -18.33 6.31 -6.24
C TYR A 12 -19.52 5.42 -5.88
N ARG A 13 -19.26 4.34 -5.16
CA ARG A 13 -20.27 3.47 -4.57
C ARG A 13 -20.10 3.38 -3.08
N LYS A 14 -21.21 3.22 -2.36
CA LYS A 14 -21.19 3.00 -0.90
C LYS A 14 -20.26 1.85 -0.53
N SER A 15 -19.39 2.08 0.44
CA SER A 15 -18.45 1.07 0.93
C SER A 15 -19.16 -0.20 1.38
N ALA A 16 -20.35 -0.06 2.01
CA ALA A 16 -21.17 -1.19 2.41
C ALA A 16 -21.56 -2.11 1.25
N ARG A 17 -21.77 -1.56 0.04
CA ARG A 17 -22.08 -2.37 -1.15
C ARG A 17 -20.85 -3.20 -1.56
N ILE A 18 -19.67 -2.58 -1.56
CA ILE A 18 -18.40 -3.25 -1.92
C ILE A 18 -18.10 -4.37 -0.93
N VAL A 19 -18.21 -4.08 0.37
CA VAL A 19 -18.00 -5.05 1.45
C VAL A 19 -18.98 -6.23 1.32
N GLY A 20 -20.27 -5.94 1.08
CA GLY A 20 -21.28 -6.98 0.91
C GLY A 20 -21.00 -7.92 -0.27
N ASP A 21 -20.57 -7.40 -1.41
CA ASP A 21 -20.17 -8.25 -2.55
C ASP A 21 -18.95 -9.12 -2.26
N VAL A 22 -17.96 -8.60 -1.54
CA VAL A 22 -16.77 -9.38 -1.13
C VAL A 22 -17.17 -10.51 -0.18
N LEU A 23 -17.97 -10.22 0.83
CA LEU A 23 -18.43 -11.22 1.80
C LEU A 23 -19.27 -12.31 1.15
N GLY A 24 -20.19 -11.92 0.27
CA GLY A 24 -21.10 -12.86 -0.36
C GLY A 24 -20.48 -13.76 -1.41
N LYS A 25 -19.33 -13.34 -1.99
CA LYS A 25 -18.73 -14.04 -3.14
C LYS A 25 -17.38 -14.68 -2.85
N TYR A 26 -16.53 -14.04 -2.03
CA TYR A 26 -15.11 -14.39 -1.96
C TYR A 26 -14.57 -14.58 -0.54
N HIS A 27 -15.11 -13.87 0.45
CA HIS A 27 -14.49 -13.83 1.78
C HIS A 27 -15.55 -13.85 2.88
N PRO A 28 -16.08 -15.03 3.26
CA PRO A 28 -17.19 -15.19 4.22
C PRO A 28 -16.72 -15.03 5.67
N HIS A 29 -16.20 -13.84 6.02
CA HIS A 29 -15.72 -13.47 7.34
C HIS A 29 -16.43 -12.21 7.86
N GLY A 30 -15.95 -11.58 8.90
CA GLY A 30 -16.56 -10.37 9.45
C GLY A 30 -16.44 -9.17 8.48
N ASP A 31 -17.50 -8.39 8.36
CA ASP A 31 -17.60 -7.21 7.51
C ASP A 31 -16.55 -6.15 7.88
N THR A 32 -16.25 -6.03 9.16
CA THR A 32 -15.25 -5.11 9.70
C THR A 32 -13.87 -5.38 9.12
N ALA A 33 -13.44 -6.64 9.01
CA ALA A 33 -12.14 -7.00 8.46
C ALA A 33 -12.02 -6.56 6.98
N VAL A 34 -13.04 -6.84 6.18
CA VAL A 34 -13.09 -6.43 4.76
C VAL A 34 -13.11 -4.92 4.62
N TYR A 35 -13.92 -4.24 5.44
CA TYR A 35 -13.99 -2.79 5.41
C TYR A 35 -12.65 -2.12 5.77
N TYR A 36 -12.00 -2.54 6.86
CA TYR A 36 -10.71 -1.97 7.26
C TYR A 36 -9.58 -2.26 6.28
N ALA A 37 -9.60 -3.43 5.61
CA ALA A 37 -8.67 -3.70 4.52
C ALA A 37 -8.84 -2.68 3.36
N MET A 38 -10.09 -2.39 2.98
CA MET A 38 -10.39 -1.36 1.97
C MET A 38 -10.01 0.04 2.45
N VAL A 39 -10.29 0.38 3.71
CA VAL A 39 -9.90 1.65 4.33
C VAL A 39 -8.39 1.86 4.24
N ARG A 40 -7.60 0.86 4.63
CA ARG A 40 -6.14 0.95 4.58
C ARG A 40 -5.62 1.23 3.17
N MET A 41 -6.21 0.62 2.14
CA MET A 41 -5.84 0.85 0.74
C MET A 41 -6.21 2.27 0.24
N ALA A 42 -7.08 2.98 0.94
CA ALA A 42 -7.48 4.35 0.61
C ALA A 42 -6.73 5.43 1.41
N GLN A 43 -6.08 5.05 2.51
CA GLN A 43 -5.35 5.99 3.38
C GLN A 43 -3.99 6.34 2.76
N ASP A 44 -3.78 7.60 2.45
CA ASP A 44 -2.53 8.12 1.87
C ASP A 44 -1.36 8.13 2.86
N PHE A 45 -1.66 8.11 4.17
CA PHE A 45 -0.66 7.96 5.23
C PHE A 45 -0.34 6.51 5.57
N ALA A 46 -1.12 5.53 5.11
CA ALA A 46 -0.91 4.10 5.35
C ALA A 46 -0.38 3.36 4.13
N THR A 47 -0.69 3.83 2.92
CA THR A 47 -0.36 3.19 1.65
C THR A 47 0.38 4.19 0.75
N ARG A 48 1.61 3.88 0.34
CA ARG A 48 2.46 4.80 -0.43
C ARG A 48 1.86 5.18 -1.78
N ALA A 49 1.23 4.22 -2.43
CA ALA A 49 0.49 4.40 -3.67
C ALA A 49 -0.93 3.83 -3.49
N PRO A 50 -1.91 4.64 -3.06
CA PRO A 50 -3.25 4.17 -2.76
C PRO A 50 -3.92 3.45 -3.93
N LEU A 51 -4.54 2.32 -3.63
CA LEU A 51 -5.24 1.48 -4.61
C LEU A 51 -6.74 1.74 -4.64
N VAL A 52 -7.26 2.34 -3.59
CA VAL A 52 -8.67 2.73 -3.44
C VAL A 52 -8.75 4.25 -3.37
N ASP A 53 -9.66 4.82 -4.16
CA ASP A 53 -10.04 6.22 -4.11
C ASP A 53 -11.29 6.32 -3.21
N GLY A 54 -11.09 6.86 -2.01
CA GLY A 54 -12.11 6.97 -0.97
C GLY A 54 -12.76 8.35 -0.92
N HIS A 55 -14.07 8.39 -0.73
CA HIS A 55 -14.83 9.62 -0.52
C HIS A 55 -15.57 9.58 0.82
N GLY A 56 -15.30 10.56 1.66
CA GLY A 56 -15.76 10.65 3.04
C GLY A 56 -14.64 10.51 4.06
N ASN A 57 -14.98 10.20 5.31
CA ASN A 57 -13.99 10.03 6.38
C ASN A 57 -13.43 8.61 6.40
N PHE A 58 -12.18 8.46 5.97
CA PHE A 58 -11.40 7.21 6.01
C PHE A 58 -10.37 7.18 7.16
N GLY A 59 -10.57 8.01 8.20
CA GLY A 59 -9.64 8.13 9.30
C GLY A 59 -8.57 9.21 9.08
N SER A 60 -7.73 9.41 10.06
CA SER A 60 -6.63 10.37 10.01
C SER A 60 -5.33 9.78 10.57
N VAL A 61 -4.21 10.43 10.26
CA VAL A 61 -2.89 10.09 10.84
C VAL A 61 -2.85 10.30 12.35
N ASP A 62 -3.72 11.15 12.90
CA ASP A 62 -3.84 11.42 14.34
C ASP A 62 -4.61 10.32 15.10
N GLY A 63 -5.04 9.27 14.40
CA GLY A 63 -5.69 8.11 15.00
C GLY A 63 -7.22 8.15 14.99
N ASP A 64 -7.84 9.09 14.29
CA ASP A 64 -9.29 9.08 14.12
C ASP A 64 -9.73 7.85 13.34
N ALA A 65 -10.76 7.18 13.83
CA ALA A 65 -11.34 6.04 13.16
C ALA A 65 -12.10 6.46 11.89
N PRO A 66 -12.14 5.61 10.86
CA PRO A 66 -12.98 5.85 9.70
C PRO A 66 -14.45 5.86 10.09
N ALA A 67 -15.27 6.60 9.35
CA ALA A 67 -16.72 6.54 9.48
C ALA A 67 -17.24 5.15 9.10
N ALA A 68 -18.41 4.77 9.60
CA ALA A 68 -19.02 3.49 9.25
C ALA A 68 -19.23 3.38 7.72
N MET A 69 -19.09 2.16 7.18
CA MET A 69 -19.13 1.86 5.74
C MET A 69 -20.40 2.30 5.01
N ARG A 70 -21.48 2.57 5.74
CA ARG A 70 -22.72 3.11 5.16
C ARG A 70 -22.62 4.59 4.79
N TYR A 71 -21.63 5.32 5.35
CA TYR A 71 -21.41 6.74 5.07
C TYR A 71 -20.33 6.97 4.02
N THR A 72 -19.31 6.13 3.98
CA THR A 72 -18.19 6.27 3.04
C THR A 72 -18.53 5.67 1.68
N GLU A 73 -17.82 6.15 0.67
CA GLU A 73 -17.92 5.69 -0.71
C GLU A 73 -16.53 5.41 -1.26
N ALA A 74 -16.42 4.50 -2.22
CA ALA A 74 -15.12 4.16 -2.81
C ALA A 74 -15.23 3.75 -4.27
N LYS A 75 -14.09 3.80 -4.96
CA LYS A 75 -13.83 3.25 -6.30
C LYS A 75 -12.36 2.91 -6.44
N MET A 76 -11.97 2.30 -7.54
CA MET A 76 -10.56 2.00 -7.83
C MET A 76 -9.80 3.28 -8.23
N THR A 77 -8.52 3.35 -7.91
CA THR A 77 -7.59 4.35 -8.46
C THR A 77 -7.14 3.92 -9.87
N LYS A 78 -6.50 4.83 -10.62
CA LYS A 78 -5.89 4.49 -11.91
C LYS A 78 -4.81 3.42 -11.76
N LEU A 79 -4.04 3.46 -10.67
CA LEU A 79 -2.97 2.50 -10.42
C LEU A 79 -3.51 1.09 -10.18
N SER A 80 -4.66 0.93 -9.50
CA SER A 80 -5.26 -0.38 -9.30
C SER A 80 -5.72 -1.05 -10.59
N LEU A 81 -6.00 -0.29 -11.66
CA LEU A 81 -6.30 -0.88 -12.97
C LEU A 81 -5.07 -1.58 -13.57
N GLU A 82 -3.87 -1.08 -13.28
CA GLU A 82 -2.63 -1.72 -13.75
C GLU A 82 -2.33 -3.05 -13.04
N LEU A 83 -2.86 -3.24 -11.82
CA LEU A 83 -2.79 -4.54 -11.14
C LEU A 83 -3.70 -5.59 -11.77
N LEU A 84 -4.80 -5.16 -12.39
CA LEU A 84 -5.84 -6.00 -12.99
C LEU A 84 -5.69 -6.17 -14.49
N ARG A 85 -4.83 -5.37 -15.11
CA ARG A 85 -4.67 -5.36 -16.56
C ARG A 85 -4.25 -6.72 -17.08
N ASP A 86 -4.88 -7.14 -18.16
CA ASP A 86 -4.69 -8.43 -18.81
C ASP A 86 -5.15 -9.66 -17.98
N ILE A 87 -5.94 -9.47 -16.91
CA ILE A 87 -6.48 -10.56 -16.09
C ILE A 87 -7.34 -11.56 -16.91
N ASP A 88 -8.00 -11.07 -17.96
CA ASP A 88 -8.85 -11.87 -18.85
C ASP A 88 -8.07 -12.59 -19.98
N LYS A 89 -6.73 -12.49 -19.96
CA LYS A 89 -5.84 -13.04 -21.01
C LYS A 89 -5.04 -14.26 -20.56
N GLU A 90 -5.55 -15.01 -19.61
CA GLU A 90 -4.90 -16.22 -19.07
C GLU A 90 -3.48 -15.96 -18.52
N THR A 91 -3.28 -14.77 -17.95
CA THR A 91 -1.99 -14.36 -17.35
C THR A 91 -1.80 -14.89 -15.93
N VAL A 92 -2.87 -15.35 -15.30
CA VAL A 92 -2.88 -15.89 -13.94
C VAL A 92 -3.87 -17.05 -13.83
N ASP A 93 -3.61 -17.95 -12.88
CA ASP A 93 -4.50 -19.06 -12.60
C ASP A 93 -5.73 -18.59 -11.80
N PHE A 94 -6.88 -19.23 -12.09
CA PHE A 94 -8.12 -19.03 -11.37
C PHE A 94 -8.46 -20.29 -10.58
N VAL A 95 -8.81 -20.11 -9.31
CA VAL A 95 -9.23 -21.16 -8.38
C VAL A 95 -10.70 -20.98 -8.00
N PRO A 96 -11.41 -22.06 -7.59
CA PRO A 96 -12.75 -21.91 -7.03
C PRO A 96 -12.75 -21.00 -5.79
N ASN A 97 -13.81 -20.22 -5.62
CA ASN A 97 -14.07 -19.50 -4.37
C ASN A 97 -14.51 -20.49 -3.27
N PHE A 98 -14.82 -19.97 -2.07
CA PHE A 98 -15.10 -20.77 -0.86
C PHE A 98 -16.27 -21.78 -1.01
N ASP A 99 -17.26 -21.50 -1.85
CA ASP A 99 -18.46 -22.36 -2.09
C ASP A 99 -18.48 -22.98 -3.50
N GLU A 100 -17.38 -22.84 -4.25
CA GLU A 100 -17.21 -23.36 -5.61
C GLU A 100 -18.19 -22.79 -6.65
N SER A 101 -18.98 -21.78 -6.30
CA SER A 101 -19.96 -21.16 -7.20
C SER A 101 -19.33 -20.21 -8.22
N LEU A 102 -18.16 -19.64 -7.88
CA LEU A 102 -17.40 -18.69 -8.69
C LEU A 102 -15.92 -19.07 -8.74
N LYS A 103 -15.16 -18.36 -9.55
CA LYS A 103 -13.70 -18.46 -9.58
C LYS A 103 -13.09 -17.11 -9.22
N GLU A 104 -11.95 -17.16 -8.56
CA GLU A 104 -11.15 -15.99 -8.22
C GLU A 104 -9.70 -16.18 -8.66
N PRO A 105 -8.97 -15.11 -9.02
CA PRO A 105 -7.57 -15.24 -9.40
C PRO A 105 -6.73 -15.60 -8.18
N SER A 106 -5.80 -16.55 -8.35
CA SER A 106 -4.85 -16.95 -7.30
C SER A 106 -3.89 -15.81 -6.92
N VAL A 107 -3.53 -14.99 -7.91
CA VAL A 107 -2.75 -13.74 -7.78
C VAL A 107 -3.25 -12.74 -8.81
N LEU A 108 -2.89 -11.46 -8.65
CA LEU A 108 -3.16 -10.44 -9.68
C LEU A 108 -2.02 -10.40 -10.71
N PRO A 109 -2.30 -10.04 -11.98
CA PRO A 109 -1.27 -9.91 -13.02
C PRO A 109 -0.17 -8.89 -12.68
N ALA A 110 -0.53 -7.81 -12.02
CA ALA A 110 0.36 -6.79 -11.45
C ALA A 110 1.45 -6.31 -12.41
N ARG A 111 1.13 -5.36 -13.29
CA ARG A 111 2.08 -4.80 -14.27
C ARG A 111 3.21 -3.95 -13.68
N PHE A 112 3.20 -3.73 -12.38
CA PHE A 112 4.28 -3.07 -11.65
C PHE A 112 4.54 -3.83 -10.34
N PRO A 113 5.75 -3.75 -9.76
CA PRO A 113 6.10 -4.47 -8.53
C PRO A 113 5.42 -3.89 -7.29
N ASN A 114 4.11 -4.12 -7.12
CA ASN A 114 3.33 -3.56 -6.02
C ASN A 114 3.85 -3.95 -4.65
N LEU A 115 4.45 -5.14 -4.50
CA LEU A 115 5.05 -5.58 -3.25
C LEU A 115 6.15 -4.62 -2.77
N LEU A 116 6.97 -4.10 -3.69
CA LEU A 116 8.01 -3.13 -3.36
C LEU A 116 7.45 -1.71 -3.21
N VAL A 117 6.49 -1.33 -4.06
CA VAL A 117 5.92 0.03 -4.06
C VAL A 117 5.14 0.30 -2.78
N ASN A 118 4.24 -0.60 -2.38
CA ASN A 118 3.41 -0.43 -1.19
C ASN A 118 3.94 -1.16 0.05
N GLY A 119 4.96 -2.01 -0.10
CA GLY A 119 5.48 -2.81 0.99
C GLY A 119 4.53 -3.92 1.44
N SER A 120 4.95 -4.63 2.46
CA SER A 120 4.14 -5.66 3.11
C SER A 120 4.55 -5.82 4.57
N ASN A 121 3.59 -5.99 5.44
CA ASN A 121 3.81 -6.31 6.84
C ASN A 121 2.89 -7.46 7.22
N GLY A 122 3.45 -8.50 7.81
CA GLY A 122 2.69 -9.67 8.21
C GLY A 122 3.39 -10.49 9.27
N ILE A 123 2.60 -11.04 10.18
CA ILE A 123 3.07 -11.89 11.26
C ILE A 123 2.45 -13.27 11.07
N ALA A 124 3.29 -14.31 10.99
CA ALA A 124 2.89 -15.70 10.89
C ALA A 124 3.54 -16.51 12.02
N VAL A 125 3.12 -17.77 12.17
CA VAL A 125 3.78 -18.68 13.12
C VAL A 125 5.17 -19.01 12.60
N GLY A 126 6.18 -18.69 13.40
CA GLY A 126 7.59 -18.99 13.11
C GLY A 126 8.30 -18.00 12.18
N MET A 127 7.59 -17.05 11.55
CA MET A 127 8.21 -16.02 10.72
C MET A 127 7.38 -14.75 10.64
N ALA A 128 8.01 -13.66 10.22
CA ALA A 128 7.35 -12.39 9.94
C ALA A 128 7.96 -11.74 8.70
N THR A 129 7.22 -10.87 8.03
CA THR A 129 7.71 -10.02 6.97
C THR A 129 7.48 -8.55 7.30
N SER A 130 8.41 -7.69 6.91
CA SER A 130 8.30 -6.24 7.00
C SER A 130 9.07 -5.62 5.85
N ILE A 131 8.41 -5.51 4.72
CA ILE A 131 8.95 -4.89 3.50
C ILE A 131 8.47 -3.44 3.49
N PRO A 132 9.38 -2.45 3.52
CA PRO A 132 9.00 -1.05 3.48
C PRO A 132 8.48 -0.66 2.08
N PRO A 133 7.66 0.39 1.97
CA PRO A 133 7.27 0.96 0.69
C PRO A 133 8.43 1.69 0.01
N HIS A 134 8.36 1.82 -1.33
CA HIS A 134 9.38 2.46 -2.14
C HIS A 134 8.76 3.40 -3.18
N ASN A 135 9.58 4.27 -3.74
CA ASN A 135 9.17 5.17 -4.81
C ASN A 135 8.86 4.38 -6.09
N LEU A 136 7.68 4.61 -6.66
CA LEU A 136 7.21 3.90 -7.86
C LEU A 136 8.16 4.09 -9.06
N GLY A 137 8.65 5.32 -9.30
CA GLY A 137 9.57 5.62 -10.40
C GLY A 137 10.88 4.88 -10.23
N GLU A 138 11.50 4.95 -9.04
CA GLU A 138 12.75 4.25 -8.73
C GLU A 138 12.63 2.73 -8.91
N VAL A 139 11.51 2.13 -8.48
CA VAL A 139 11.26 0.68 -8.65
C VAL A 139 11.07 0.31 -10.12
N ILE A 140 10.37 1.14 -10.91
CA ILE A 140 10.21 0.92 -12.35
C ILE A 140 11.55 1.02 -13.06
N ASP A 141 12.36 2.04 -12.78
CA ASP A 141 13.68 2.22 -13.39
C ASP A 141 14.60 1.04 -13.08
N ALA A 142 14.61 0.56 -11.83
CA ALA A 142 15.35 -0.65 -11.45
C ALA A 142 14.83 -1.90 -12.18
N THR A 143 13.52 -2.02 -12.36
CA THR A 143 12.92 -3.15 -13.09
C THR A 143 13.32 -3.14 -14.56
N ILE A 144 13.30 -1.98 -15.22
CA ILE A 144 13.75 -1.82 -16.60
C ILE A 144 15.24 -2.21 -16.72
N HIS A 145 16.06 -1.70 -15.80
CA HIS A 145 17.50 -2.03 -15.77
C HIS A 145 17.74 -3.54 -15.64
N LEU A 146 16.97 -4.23 -14.76
CA LEU A 146 17.06 -5.68 -14.57
C LEU A 146 16.64 -6.46 -15.84
N ILE A 147 15.60 -6.02 -16.54
CA ILE A 147 15.16 -6.64 -17.80
C ILE A 147 16.23 -6.54 -18.86
N ASP A 148 16.90 -5.39 -18.97
CA ASP A 148 17.96 -5.15 -19.94
C ASP A 148 19.30 -5.80 -19.53
N ASN A 149 19.47 -6.14 -18.25
CA ASN A 149 20.72 -6.66 -17.66
C ASN A 149 20.39 -7.74 -16.62
N GLU A 150 19.96 -8.93 -17.03
CA GLU A 150 19.49 -10.01 -16.16
C GLU A 150 20.52 -10.46 -15.10
N GLU A 151 21.80 -10.30 -15.38
CA GLU A 151 22.92 -10.66 -14.48
C GLU A 151 23.37 -9.50 -13.57
N CYS A 152 22.61 -8.39 -13.52
CA CYS A 152 22.99 -7.25 -12.69
C CYS A 152 22.93 -7.62 -11.19
N SER A 153 23.83 -7.00 -10.41
CA SER A 153 23.93 -7.22 -8.98
C SER A 153 22.89 -6.41 -8.19
N VAL A 154 22.72 -6.75 -6.92
CA VAL A 154 21.91 -5.95 -5.99
C VAL A 154 22.50 -4.54 -5.86
N GLU A 155 23.81 -4.41 -5.91
CA GLU A 155 24.52 -3.14 -5.89
C GLU A 155 24.16 -2.22 -7.06
N ASP A 156 23.94 -2.79 -8.25
CA ASP A 156 23.48 -2.04 -9.42
C ASP A 156 22.05 -1.55 -9.22
N LEU A 157 21.16 -2.38 -8.70
CA LEU A 157 19.76 -2.04 -8.44
C LEU A 157 19.60 -0.96 -7.34
N ILE A 158 20.46 -0.96 -6.34
CA ILE A 158 20.50 0.08 -5.27
C ILE A 158 20.82 1.48 -5.84
N GLN A 159 21.46 1.59 -7.01
CA GLN A 159 21.67 2.89 -7.64
C GLN A 159 20.35 3.54 -8.09
N PHE A 160 19.33 2.73 -8.40
CA PHE A 160 17.98 3.17 -8.75
C PHE A 160 17.11 3.30 -7.51
N VAL A 161 16.96 2.22 -6.72
CA VAL A 161 16.17 2.20 -5.49
C VAL A 161 17.04 2.58 -4.31
N LYS A 162 17.04 3.87 -3.97
CA LYS A 162 17.95 4.46 -2.98
C LYS A 162 17.60 4.13 -1.53
N GLY A 163 16.38 3.70 -1.28
CA GLY A 163 15.89 3.35 0.04
C GLY A 163 14.36 3.36 0.14
N PRO A 164 13.82 3.05 1.32
CA PRO A 164 12.39 3.18 1.59
C PRO A 164 11.87 4.59 1.33
N ASP A 165 10.63 4.67 0.82
CA ASP A 165 9.89 5.91 0.60
C ASP A 165 8.56 5.85 1.35
N PHE A 166 8.55 6.37 2.57
CA PHE A 166 7.40 6.27 3.46
C PHE A 166 6.33 7.32 3.14
N PRO A 167 5.03 6.96 3.18
CA PRO A 167 3.94 7.90 2.91
C PRO A 167 3.87 9.06 3.92
N THR A 168 4.38 8.86 5.13
CA THR A 168 4.45 9.89 6.19
C THR A 168 5.75 10.70 6.16
N SER A 169 6.58 10.50 5.13
CA SER A 169 7.88 11.15 4.93
C SER A 169 8.87 10.84 6.07
N ALA A 170 9.35 11.81 6.82
CA ALA A 170 10.35 11.70 7.87
C ALA A 170 11.80 11.44 7.36
N ILE A 171 12.76 11.39 8.27
CA ILE A 171 14.19 11.35 7.95
C ILE A 171 14.75 9.97 8.29
N ILE A 172 15.30 9.27 7.30
CA ILE A 172 16.05 8.03 7.52
C ILE A 172 17.45 8.38 8.00
N MET A 173 17.87 7.78 9.11
CA MET A 173 19.14 8.03 9.77
C MET A 173 20.22 7.03 9.31
N GLY A 174 21.01 7.41 8.33
CA GLY A 174 22.10 6.60 7.76
C GLY A 174 21.65 5.70 6.60
N LYS A 175 22.58 5.35 5.72
CA LYS A 175 22.32 4.54 4.51
C LYS A 175 22.83 3.10 4.63
N GLU A 176 23.79 2.84 5.50
CA GLU A 176 24.47 1.54 5.61
C GLU A 176 23.52 0.39 5.89
N ASN A 177 22.55 0.60 6.81
CA ASN A 177 21.57 -0.40 7.15
C ASN A 177 20.54 -0.68 6.03
N ILE A 178 20.32 0.28 5.12
CA ILE A 178 19.45 0.07 3.94
C ILE A 178 20.15 -0.91 2.99
N THR A 179 21.41 -0.64 2.66
CA THR A 179 22.22 -1.52 1.81
C THR A 179 22.31 -2.93 2.37
N GLU A 180 22.54 -3.06 3.67
CA GLU A 180 22.56 -4.37 4.34
C GLU A 180 21.21 -5.08 4.28
N ALA A 181 20.11 -4.34 4.49
CA ALA A 181 18.76 -4.90 4.39
C ALA A 181 18.47 -5.43 2.98
N TYR A 182 18.86 -4.73 1.94
CA TYR A 182 18.65 -5.14 0.55
C TYR A 182 19.50 -6.34 0.15
N ARG A 183 20.74 -6.45 0.66
CA ARG A 183 21.63 -7.58 0.39
C ARG A 183 21.21 -8.86 1.09
N THR A 184 20.80 -8.75 2.35
CA THR A 184 20.63 -9.91 3.23
C THR A 184 19.16 -10.23 3.53
N GLY A 185 18.24 -9.32 3.19
CA GLY A 185 16.85 -9.38 3.60
C GLY A 185 16.65 -9.02 5.08
N ARG A 186 17.69 -8.53 5.78
CA ARG A 186 17.63 -8.14 7.19
C ARG A 186 18.37 -6.84 7.43
N GLY A 187 17.70 -5.88 8.08
CA GLY A 187 18.28 -4.60 8.45
C GLY A 187 17.38 -3.81 9.38
N LYS A 188 17.93 -2.79 10.02
CA LYS A 188 17.20 -1.87 10.89
C LYS A 188 17.28 -0.47 10.31
N VAL A 189 16.20 0.01 9.74
CA VAL A 189 16.08 1.38 9.24
C VAL A 189 15.57 2.27 10.38
N LYS A 190 16.43 3.17 10.85
CA LYS A 190 16.07 4.12 11.90
C LYS A 190 15.44 5.35 11.26
N VAL A 191 14.21 5.69 11.66
CA VAL A 191 13.45 6.83 11.15
C VAL A 191 13.23 7.85 12.26
N ARG A 192 13.35 9.13 11.93
CA ARG A 192 13.20 10.24 12.85
C ARG A 192 12.20 11.25 12.29
N ALA A 193 11.29 11.73 13.15
CA ALA A 193 10.35 12.79 12.83
C ALA A 193 11.08 14.08 12.39
N ARG A 194 10.43 14.87 11.53
CA ARG A 194 10.81 16.26 11.28
C ARG A 194 10.03 17.16 12.21
N ALA A 195 10.75 17.86 13.11
CA ALA A 195 10.15 18.71 14.11
C ALA A 195 10.95 19.99 14.29
N TYR A 196 10.27 21.06 14.69
CA TYR A 196 10.87 22.32 15.07
C TYR A 196 10.11 22.96 16.23
N ILE A 197 10.74 23.95 16.89
CA ILE A 197 10.13 24.73 17.96
C ILE A 197 9.60 26.03 17.35
N GLU A 198 8.35 26.35 17.61
CA GLU A 198 7.70 27.60 17.22
C GLU A 198 7.42 28.44 18.46
N GLU A 199 7.77 29.73 18.40
CA GLU A 199 7.47 30.67 19.47
C GLU A 199 6.06 31.23 19.32
N LEU A 200 5.32 31.18 20.42
CA LEU A 200 3.95 31.73 20.53
C LEU A 200 3.95 33.04 21.33
N ALA A 201 2.82 33.73 21.29
CA ALA A 201 2.61 34.92 22.07
C ALA A 201 2.85 34.69 23.60
N LYS A 202 3.34 35.70 24.31
CA LYS A 202 3.64 35.69 25.75
C LYS A 202 4.76 34.70 26.16
N GLY A 203 5.75 34.47 25.27
CA GLY A 203 6.93 33.62 25.56
C GLY A 203 6.62 32.14 25.69
N LYS A 204 5.49 31.68 25.24
CA LYS A 204 5.19 30.25 25.13
C LYS A 204 5.86 29.66 23.90
N GLN A 205 6.14 28.37 23.96
CA GLN A 205 6.69 27.62 22.83
C GLN A 205 5.83 26.37 22.58
N GLN A 206 5.77 25.93 21.32
CA GLN A 206 5.20 24.64 20.94
C GLN A 206 6.17 23.85 20.08
N ILE A 207 6.09 22.52 20.15
CA ILE A 207 6.80 21.61 19.27
C ILE A 207 5.87 21.31 18.10
N VAL A 208 6.30 21.65 16.88
CA VAL A 208 5.57 21.33 15.66
C VAL A 208 6.24 20.15 14.99
N VAL A 209 5.48 19.08 14.77
CA VAL A 209 5.94 17.89 14.05
C VAL A 209 5.25 17.87 12.70
N THR A 210 6.03 17.95 11.62
CA THR A 210 5.52 18.02 10.23
C THR A 210 5.57 16.69 9.50
N GLU A 211 6.45 15.80 9.95
CA GLU A 211 6.61 14.45 9.39
C GLU A 211 6.86 13.47 10.53
N ILE A 212 6.24 12.31 10.47
CA ILE A 212 6.33 11.29 11.52
C ILE A 212 6.87 9.97 10.97
N PRO A 213 7.56 9.15 11.79
CA PRO A 213 7.95 7.81 11.40
C PRO A 213 6.73 6.97 10.98
N TYR A 214 6.92 6.16 9.94
CA TYR A 214 5.89 5.26 9.42
C TYR A 214 5.80 3.99 10.26
N GLN A 215 4.62 3.68 10.82
CA GLN A 215 4.23 2.49 11.62
C GLN A 215 5.05 2.21 12.89
#